data_af7873e53adfdb33de9eab9d0258311e
#
_entry.id   af7873e53adfdb33de9eab9d0258311e
#
_cell.length_a   1.000
_cell.length_b   1.000
_cell.length_c   1.000
_cell.angle_alpha   90.00
_cell.angle_beta   90.00
_cell.angle_gamma   90.00
#
_symmetry.space_group_name_H-M   'P 1'
#
loop_
_entity.id
_entity.type
_entity.pdbx_description
1 polymer ?
#
loop_
_entity_poly.entity_id
_entity_poly.type
_entity_poly.pdbx_seq_one_letter_code
_entity_poly.pdbx_strand_id
1 'polypeptide(L)'
;KSIREEYLSKGIELPPVVPAGPENPLGEYALRLAYGAGDYLIHGTNKDFGIGLRVSSGCIRMEPKDIEWLFEKVNKGEKVTIINEPIKVALEPDRSVFVEAHEPLTRSDGSKKPLTIPSCGCQSP
;
A
#
# COMPACT_ATOMS: atom_id res chain seq x y z
N LYS A 1 -1.77 -11.88 12.55
CA LYS A 1 -3.18 -11.98 13.00
C LYS A 1 -4.09 -11.65 11.85
N SER A 2 -5.13 -12.45 11.65
CA SER A 2 -6.15 -12.15 10.63
C SER A 2 -7.05 -10.99 11.09
N ILE A 3 -7.69 -10.30 10.14
CA ILE A 3 -8.66 -9.24 10.44
C ILE A 3 -9.76 -9.77 11.38
N ARG A 4 -10.20 -11.02 11.19
CA ARG A 4 -11.18 -11.66 12.07
C ARG A 4 -10.72 -11.78 13.51
N GLU A 5 -9.48 -12.19 13.73
CA GLU A 5 -8.91 -12.29 15.09
C GLU A 5 -8.81 -10.93 15.77
N GLU A 6 -8.49 -9.87 14.99
CA GLU A 6 -8.48 -8.50 15.51
C GLU A 6 -9.86 -8.05 15.97
N TYR A 7 -10.90 -8.32 15.19
CA TYR A 7 -12.29 -7.95 15.55
C TYR A 7 -12.81 -8.79 16.70
N LEU A 8 -12.52 -10.09 16.71
CA LEU A 8 -12.88 -10.98 17.83
C LEU A 8 -12.23 -10.53 19.14
N SER A 9 -10.98 -10.07 19.12
CA SER A 9 -10.31 -9.54 20.32
C SER A 9 -10.96 -8.27 20.88
N LYS A 10 -11.76 -7.59 20.06
CA LYS A 10 -12.58 -6.41 20.42
C LYS A 10 -14.04 -6.77 20.74
N GLY A 11 -14.37 -8.06 20.81
CA GLY A 11 -15.70 -8.55 21.07
C GLY A 11 -16.67 -8.42 19.89
N ILE A 12 -16.15 -8.22 18.69
CA ILE A 12 -16.95 -8.09 17.46
C ILE A 12 -16.76 -9.35 16.61
N GLU A 13 -17.83 -10.11 16.41
CA GLU A 13 -17.84 -11.26 15.52
C GLU A 13 -18.21 -10.82 14.11
N LEU A 14 -17.29 -10.96 13.17
CA LEU A 14 -17.55 -10.69 11.75
C LEU A 14 -18.25 -11.90 11.12
N PRO A 15 -19.26 -11.68 10.24
CA PRO A 15 -19.90 -12.75 9.50
C PRO A 15 -18.87 -13.48 8.60
N PRO A 16 -19.18 -14.71 8.14
CA PRO A 16 -18.28 -15.48 7.27
C PRO A 16 -17.88 -14.75 5.99
N VAL A 17 -18.79 -13.97 5.45
CA VAL A 17 -18.56 -13.10 4.28
C VAL A 17 -19.02 -11.69 4.61
N VAL A 18 -18.14 -10.73 4.46
CA VAL A 18 -18.46 -9.30 4.55
C VAL A 18 -18.42 -8.75 3.13
N PRO A 19 -19.53 -8.28 2.56
CA PRO A 19 -19.55 -7.71 1.21
C PRO A 19 -18.68 -6.45 1.16
N ALA A 20 -18.22 -6.08 -0.04
CA ALA A 20 -17.55 -4.80 -0.25
C ALA A 20 -18.47 -3.65 0.17
N GLY A 21 -17.91 -2.64 0.81
CA GLY A 21 -18.69 -1.49 1.28
C GLY A 21 -18.13 -0.84 2.55
N PRO A 22 -18.86 0.14 3.09
CA PRO A 22 -18.43 0.93 4.25
C PRO A 22 -18.21 0.08 5.52
N GLU A 23 -18.93 -1.02 5.66
CA GLU A 23 -18.81 -1.92 6.81
C GLU A 23 -17.67 -2.93 6.67
N ASN A 24 -17.05 -3.02 5.48
CA ASN A 24 -15.94 -3.93 5.25
C ASN A 24 -14.62 -3.28 5.69
N PRO A 25 -13.83 -3.92 6.56
CA PRO A 25 -12.52 -3.41 6.95
C PRO A 25 -11.54 -3.20 5.79
N LEU A 26 -11.76 -3.88 4.66
CA LEU A 26 -11.00 -3.71 3.41
C LEU A 26 -11.55 -2.60 2.52
N GLY A 27 -12.67 -1.97 2.90
CA GLY A 27 -13.33 -0.94 2.12
C GLY A 27 -14.15 -1.51 0.94
N GLU A 28 -14.34 -0.67 -0.07
CA GLU A 28 -15.18 -0.98 -1.23
C GLU A 28 -14.39 -1.64 -2.37
N TYR A 29 -13.08 -1.36 -2.46
CA TYR A 29 -12.21 -1.80 -3.55
C TYR A 29 -10.99 -2.53 -3.02
N ALA A 30 -10.62 -3.61 -3.71
CA ALA A 30 -9.39 -4.35 -3.43
C ALA A 30 -8.78 -4.93 -4.72
N LEU A 31 -7.46 -4.84 -4.83
CA LEU A 31 -6.66 -5.41 -5.90
C LEU A 31 -5.82 -6.56 -5.32
N ARG A 32 -5.99 -7.76 -5.86
CA ARG A 32 -5.22 -8.93 -5.42
C ARG A 32 -3.87 -8.96 -6.13
N LEU A 33 -2.80 -9.10 -5.36
CA LEU A 33 -1.45 -9.30 -5.89
C LEU A 33 -1.22 -10.78 -6.18
N ALA A 34 -0.67 -11.09 -7.36
CA ALA A 34 -0.29 -12.46 -7.74
C ALA A 34 1.07 -12.83 -7.11
N TYR A 35 1.11 -12.88 -5.78
CA TYR A 35 2.29 -13.24 -5.01
C TYR A 35 1.91 -14.25 -3.91
N GLY A 36 2.74 -15.26 -3.73
CA GLY A 36 2.48 -16.33 -2.76
C GLY A 36 1.17 -17.06 -3.07
N ALA A 37 0.36 -17.32 -2.05
CA ALA A 37 -0.98 -17.92 -2.19
C ALA A 37 -2.07 -16.93 -2.62
N GLY A 38 -1.70 -15.68 -2.95
CA GLY A 38 -2.65 -14.63 -3.32
C GLY A 38 -3.34 -13.94 -2.14
N ASP A 39 -2.72 -13.99 -0.98
CA ASP A 39 -3.26 -13.40 0.26
C ASP A 39 -2.92 -11.93 0.44
N TYR A 40 -2.12 -11.37 -0.48
CA TYR A 40 -1.71 -9.97 -0.42
C TYR A 40 -2.60 -9.10 -1.29
N LEU A 41 -3.07 -8.01 -0.72
CA LEU A 41 -3.99 -7.07 -1.33
C LEU A 41 -3.45 -5.64 -1.28
N ILE A 42 -3.81 -4.85 -2.28
CA ILE A 42 -3.91 -3.39 -2.18
C ILE A 42 -5.38 -3.09 -2.02
N HIS A 43 -5.78 -2.43 -0.94
CA HIS A 43 -7.19 -2.26 -0.61
C HIS A 43 -7.47 -0.93 0.08
N GLY A 44 -8.73 -0.53 0.08
CA GLY A 44 -9.21 0.59 0.85
C GLY A 44 -9.33 0.30 2.36
N THR A 45 -10.07 1.12 3.04
CA THR A 45 -10.32 0.96 4.47
C THR A 45 -11.62 1.66 4.85
N ASN A 46 -12.25 1.17 5.89
CA ASN A 46 -13.33 1.87 6.56
C ASN A 46 -12.87 2.60 7.84
N LYS A 47 -11.55 2.73 8.03
CA LYS A 47 -10.95 3.35 9.22
C LYS A 47 -10.08 4.54 8.81
N ASP A 48 -10.12 5.58 9.61
CA ASP A 48 -9.39 6.84 9.36
C ASP A 48 -7.89 6.77 9.70
N PHE A 49 -7.39 5.64 10.20
CA PHE A 49 -6.00 5.51 10.60
C PHE A 49 -5.31 4.29 9.97
N GLY A 50 -3.98 4.30 10.00
CA GLY A 50 -3.15 3.17 9.57
C GLY A 50 -2.74 3.22 8.10
N ILE A 51 -3.18 4.25 7.36
CA ILE A 51 -2.70 4.51 5.99
C ILE A 51 -1.27 5.01 6.07
N GLY A 52 -0.38 4.45 5.24
CA GLY A 52 1.05 4.75 5.28
C GLY A 52 1.81 4.12 6.45
N LEU A 53 1.13 3.43 7.36
CA LEU A 53 1.74 2.77 8.51
C LEU A 53 1.88 1.26 8.31
N ARG A 54 2.87 0.66 8.98
CA ARG A 54 3.11 -0.79 8.96
C ARG A 54 2.25 -1.49 10.01
N VAL A 55 0.94 -1.48 9.81
CA VAL A 55 -0.05 -2.02 10.77
C VAL A 55 -0.75 -3.29 10.27
N SER A 56 -0.40 -3.76 9.07
CA SER A 56 -0.97 -4.98 8.47
C SER A 56 0.07 -6.11 8.39
N SER A 57 -0.41 -7.32 8.15
CA SER A 57 0.43 -8.51 7.94
C SER A 57 0.91 -8.66 6.49
N GLY A 58 1.00 -7.56 5.73
CA GLY A 58 1.53 -7.55 4.36
C GLY A 58 0.60 -6.93 3.31
N CYS A 59 -0.66 -6.61 3.64
CA CYS A 59 -1.53 -5.87 2.74
C CYS A 59 -1.20 -4.37 2.73
N ILE A 60 -1.42 -3.72 1.60
CA ILE A 60 -1.20 -2.28 1.42
C ILE A 60 -2.54 -1.57 1.53
N ARG A 61 -2.64 -0.65 2.48
CA ARG A 61 -3.85 0.13 2.71
C ARG A 61 -3.74 1.49 2.03
N MET A 62 -4.79 1.87 1.31
CA MET A 62 -4.91 3.14 0.61
C MET A 62 -6.13 3.93 1.10
N GLU A 63 -6.10 5.23 0.89
CA GLU A 63 -7.29 6.08 1.03
C GLU A 63 -8.42 5.56 0.14
N PRO A 64 -9.69 5.62 0.59
CA PRO A 64 -10.82 5.12 -0.18
C PRO A 64 -10.91 5.71 -1.60
N LYS A 65 -10.68 7.01 -1.75
CA LYS A 65 -10.69 7.69 -3.06
C LYS A 65 -9.54 7.28 -3.96
N ASP A 66 -8.36 7.01 -3.37
CA ASP A 66 -7.17 6.64 -4.12
C ASP A 66 -7.26 5.22 -4.65
N ILE A 67 -7.78 4.28 -3.84
CA ILE A 67 -7.99 2.90 -4.31
C ILE A 67 -9.11 2.82 -5.35
N GLU A 68 -10.18 3.60 -5.22
CA GLU A 68 -11.24 3.71 -6.21
C GLU A 68 -10.66 4.19 -7.56
N TRP A 69 -9.92 5.30 -7.53
CA TRP A 69 -9.24 5.81 -8.73
C TRP A 69 -8.28 4.79 -9.34
N LEU A 70 -7.46 4.13 -8.51
CA LEU A 70 -6.52 3.13 -8.98
C LEU A 70 -7.25 1.93 -9.60
N PHE A 71 -8.32 1.46 -8.98
CA PHE A 71 -9.11 0.33 -9.44
C PHE A 71 -9.69 0.55 -10.83
N GLU A 72 -10.09 1.78 -11.14
CA GLU A 72 -10.59 2.17 -12.47
C GLU A 72 -9.50 2.27 -13.54
N LYS A 73 -8.23 2.46 -13.15
CA LYS A 73 -7.12 2.70 -14.08
C LYS A 73 -6.32 1.45 -14.43
N VAL A 74 -6.31 0.46 -13.56
CA VAL A 74 -5.48 -0.74 -13.75
C VAL A 74 -6.31 -1.91 -14.26
N ASN A 75 -5.69 -2.73 -15.10
CA ASN A 75 -6.29 -3.95 -15.62
C ASN A 75 -5.70 -5.18 -14.92
N LYS A 76 -6.44 -6.28 -14.98
CA LYS A 76 -5.92 -7.56 -14.53
C LYS A 76 -4.68 -7.94 -15.34
N GLY A 77 -3.59 -8.27 -14.66
CA GLY A 77 -2.32 -8.63 -15.28
C GLY A 77 -1.30 -7.47 -15.32
N GLU A 78 -1.67 -6.28 -14.88
CA GLU A 78 -0.72 -5.17 -14.72
C GLU A 78 0.41 -5.54 -13.77
N LYS A 79 1.63 -5.13 -14.15
CA LYS A 79 2.82 -5.37 -13.34
C LYS A 79 2.86 -4.44 -12.14
N VAL A 80 3.01 -5.03 -10.96
CA VAL A 80 3.24 -4.29 -9.71
C VAL A 80 4.69 -4.46 -9.29
N THR A 81 5.37 -3.34 -9.01
CA THR A 81 6.72 -3.33 -8.45
C THR A 81 6.70 -2.67 -7.08
N ILE A 82 7.03 -3.43 -6.05
CA ILE A 82 7.14 -2.91 -4.69
C ILE A 82 8.60 -2.54 -4.44
N ILE A 83 8.84 -1.27 -4.14
CA ILE A 83 10.18 -0.73 -3.91
C ILE A 83 10.36 -0.32 -2.44
N ASN A 84 11.58 -0.44 -1.95
CA ASN A 84 11.98 0.07 -0.64
C ASN A 84 13.00 1.19 -0.84
N GLU A 85 12.52 2.32 -1.33
CA GLU A 85 13.32 3.53 -1.56
C GLU A 85 12.81 4.65 -0.65
N PRO A 86 13.58 5.02 0.40
CA PRO A 86 13.16 6.07 1.33
C PRO A 86 13.14 7.45 0.69
N ILE A 87 13.93 7.67 -0.36
CA ILE A 87 13.94 8.92 -1.13
C ILE A 87 13.53 8.59 -2.57
N LYS A 88 12.49 9.27 -3.04
CA LYS A 88 12.01 9.19 -4.43
C LYS A 88 12.03 10.57 -5.04
N VAL A 89 12.41 10.64 -6.30
CA VAL A 89 12.48 11.90 -7.06
C VAL A 89 11.64 11.75 -8.32
N ALA A 90 10.75 12.69 -8.55
CA ALA A 90 9.97 12.79 -9.78
C ALA A 90 10.27 14.12 -10.48
N LEU A 91 10.42 14.07 -11.79
CA LEU A 91 10.53 15.23 -12.66
C LEU A 91 9.24 15.40 -13.43
N GLU A 92 8.55 16.50 -13.20
CA GLU A 92 7.31 16.83 -13.87
C GLU A 92 7.54 17.44 -15.27
N PRO A 93 6.55 17.45 -16.15
CA PRO A 93 6.66 18.02 -17.50
C PRO A 93 7.02 19.52 -17.53
N ASP A 94 6.68 20.25 -16.48
CA ASP A 94 7.04 21.68 -16.29
C ASP A 94 8.47 21.91 -15.78
N ARG A 95 9.26 20.81 -15.64
CA ARG A 95 10.61 20.76 -15.08
C ARG A 95 10.68 20.99 -13.56
N SER A 96 9.56 21.03 -12.85
CA SER A 96 9.60 20.98 -11.39
C SER A 96 10.08 19.62 -10.90
N VAL A 97 10.82 19.63 -9.80
CA VAL A 97 11.36 18.42 -9.17
C VAL A 97 10.63 18.22 -7.84
N PHE A 98 9.96 17.09 -7.71
CA PHE A 98 9.36 16.66 -6.46
C PHE A 98 10.25 15.62 -5.78
N VAL A 99 10.45 15.79 -4.49
CA VAL A 99 11.21 14.86 -3.66
C VAL A 99 10.31 14.39 -2.54
N GLU A 100 10.09 13.07 -2.49
CA GLU A 100 9.41 12.39 -1.39
C GLU A 100 10.48 11.73 -0.53
N ALA A 101 10.55 12.06 0.76
CA ALA A 101 11.53 11.53 1.69
C ALA A 101 10.83 10.94 2.92
N HIS A 102 11.15 9.71 3.24
CA HIS A 102 10.64 8.96 4.39
C HIS A 102 11.77 8.41 5.24
N GLU A 103 11.45 8.10 6.50
CA GLU A 103 12.36 7.34 7.35
C GLU A 103 12.67 5.96 6.72
N PRO A 104 13.94 5.57 6.64
CA PRO A 104 14.30 4.25 6.14
C PRO A 104 13.66 3.14 6.95
N LEU A 105 13.13 2.14 6.27
CA LEU A 105 12.60 0.95 6.94
C LEU A 105 13.72 0.17 7.64
N THR A 106 13.47 -0.21 8.88
CA THR A 106 14.35 -1.10 9.63
C THR A 106 14.26 -2.51 9.04
N ARG A 107 15.40 -3.11 8.72
CA ARG A 107 15.50 -4.50 8.27
C ARG A 107 15.31 -5.46 9.45
N SER A 108 15.13 -6.75 9.14
CA SER A 108 15.02 -7.80 10.16
C SER A 108 16.25 -7.95 11.06
N ASP A 109 17.42 -7.53 10.59
CA ASP A 109 18.68 -7.50 11.33
C ASP A 109 18.84 -6.23 12.20
N GLY A 110 17.84 -5.36 12.26
CA GLY A 110 17.88 -4.10 12.99
C GLY A 110 18.57 -2.94 12.27
N SER A 111 19.16 -3.17 11.10
CA SER A 111 19.79 -2.12 10.30
C SER A 111 18.75 -1.32 9.52
N LYS A 112 19.10 -0.06 9.19
CA LYS A 112 18.31 0.79 8.28
C LYS A 112 18.99 0.85 6.91
N LYS A 113 18.19 0.95 5.85
CA LYS A 113 18.71 1.20 4.51
C LYS A 113 19.38 2.58 4.50
N PRO A 114 20.61 2.72 3.96
CA PRO A 114 21.24 4.02 3.81
C PRO A 114 20.37 4.97 2.97
N LEU A 115 20.34 6.24 3.37
CA LEU A 115 19.71 7.30 2.57
C LEU A 115 20.62 7.60 1.38
N THR A 116 20.26 7.11 0.21
CA THR A 116 20.90 7.45 -1.06
C THR A 116 19.91 8.20 -1.93
N ILE A 117 20.31 9.35 -2.43
CA ILE A 117 19.50 10.05 -3.44
C ILE A 117 19.61 9.24 -4.73
N PRO A 118 18.49 8.81 -5.32
CA PRO A 118 18.52 8.15 -6.61
C PRO A 118 19.19 9.08 -7.62
N SER A 119 20.18 8.57 -8.36
CA SER A 119 20.70 9.32 -9.50
C SER A 119 19.56 9.52 -10.48
N CYS A 120 19.22 10.77 -10.75
CA CYS A 120 18.27 11.09 -11.81
C CYS A 120 18.87 10.58 -13.12
N GLY A 121 18.34 9.48 -13.64
CA GLY A 121 18.71 8.97 -14.95
C GLY A 121 18.17 9.93 -16.01
N CYS A 122 18.84 11.05 -16.18
CA CYS A 122 18.70 11.85 -17.39
C CYS A 122 19.22 11.00 -18.55
N GLN A 123 18.35 10.19 -19.13
CA GLN A 123 18.56 9.78 -20.51
C GLN A 123 18.34 11.04 -21.34
N SER A 124 19.47 11.61 -21.78
CA SER A 124 19.45 12.61 -22.84
C SER A 124 18.74 12.04 -24.07
N PRO A 125 17.91 12.82 -24.73
CA PRO A 125 17.25 12.37 -25.94
C PRO A 125 18.26 12.00 -27.04
#